data_2d55f862f617003170a24d59d0871a83
#
_entry.id   2d55f862f617003170a24d59d0871a83
#
_cell.length_a   1.000
_cell.length_b   1.000
_cell.length_c   1.000
_cell.angle_alpha   90.00
_cell.angle_beta   90.00
_cell.angle_gamma   90.00
#
_symmetry.space_group_name_H-M   'P 1'
#
loop_
_entity.id
_entity.type
_entity.pdbx_description
1 polymer ?
#
loop_
_entity_poly.entity_id
_entity_poly.type
_entity_poly.pdbx_seq_one_letter_code
_entity_poly.pdbx_strand_id
1 'polypeptide(L)'
;MEIKNHFGVYGVCLQEGKLLCIERTRGPYQHRFDLPGGSQELGEGLTETLKREVLEETGYTLSRYSNPRMYDVLVQEEGQDFAVHHIMAFYDIVLDFEGSQKSLPHEVLDGSNDSANAVWVPIEQMTQEHASPLVLKVKAELQGFPELDMTSYKNWKVKHAKSTSS
;
A
#
# COMPACT_ATOMS: atom_id res chain seq x y z
N MET A 1 -5.04 -11.63 23.94
CA MET A 1 -4.86 -11.46 22.48
C MET A 1 -3.40 -11.24 22.16
N GLU A 2 -2.90 -11.99 21.22
CA GLU A 2 -1.52 -11.82 20.73
C GLU A 2 -1.46 -10.66 19.73
N ILE A 3 -0.44 -9.81 19.87
CA ILE A 3 -0.21 -8.69 18.95
C ILE A 3 1.18 -8.83 18.36
N LYS A 4 1.26 -8.82 17.04
CA LYS A 4 2.53 -8.88 16.31
C LYS A 4 2.80 -7.52 15.68
N ASN A 5 4.00 -6.98 15.88
CA ASN A 5 4.42 -5.76 15.21
C ASN A 5 4.90 -6.04 13.80
N HIS A 6 4.56 -5.15 12.89
CA HIS A 6 5.08 -5.17 11.52
C HIS A 6 5.43 -3.74 11.13
N PHE A 7 6.66 -3.54 10.65
CA PHE A 7 7.11 -2.23 10.17
C PHE A 7 7.44 -2.31 8.70
N GLY A 8 6.99 -1.33 7.93
CA GLY A 8 7.33 -1.24 6.53
C GLY A 8 7.52 0.18 6.06
N VAL A 9 8.15 0.32 4.89
CA VAL A 9 8.43 1.60 4.23
C VAL A 9 7.76 1.58 2.87
N TYR A 10 6.99 2.62 2.56
CA TYR A 10 6.08 2.64 1.40
C TYR A 10 6.17 3.94 0.64
N GLY A 11 5.90 3.87 -0.67
CA GLY A 11 5.91 5.02 -1.55
C GLY A 11 4.52 5.47 -1.96
N VAL A 12 4.32 6.79 -1.98
CA VAL A 12 3.08 7.43 -2.41
C VAL A 12 3.35 8.17 -3.71
N CYS A 13 2.80 7.68 -4.81
CA CYS A 13 2.95 8.28 -6.12
C CYS A 13 1.56 8.66 -6.64
N LEU A 14 1.28 9.95 -6.62
CA LEU A 14 -0.01 10.50 -7.03
C LEU A 14 0.14 11.29 -8.32
N GLN A 15 -0.76 11.05 -9.27
CA GLN A 15 -0.84 11.81 -10.51
C GLN A 15 -2.31 11.99 -10.89
N GLU A 16 -2.76 13.24 -10.95
CA GLU A 16 -4.11 13.59 -11.40
C GLU A 16 -5.21 12.82 -10.68
N GLY A 17 -5.11 12.75 -9.34
CA GLY A 17 -6.11 12.08 -8.51
C GLY A 17 -6.01 10.56 -8.51
N LYS A 18 -4.99 10.00 -9.14
CA LYS A 18 -4.75 8.55 -9.18
C LYS A 18 -3.51 8.19 -8.40
N LEU A 19 -3.60 7.10 -7.68
CA LEU A 19 -2.53 6.58 -6.84
C LEU A 19 -1.94 5.33 -7.47
N LEU A 20 -0.62 5.26 -7.54
CA LEU A 20 0.05 4.05 -8.00
C LEU A 20 -0.02 3.00 -6.89
N CYS A 21 -0.64 1.88 -7.18
CA CYS A 21 -0.83 0.79 -6.23
C CYS A 21 -0.34 -0.53 -6.80
N ILE A 22 -0.16 -1.48 -5.90
CA ILE A 22 0.01 -2.88 -6.25
C ILE A 22 -1.15 -3.65 -5.63
N GLU A 23 -1.40 -4.85 -6.10
CA GLU A 23 -2.36 -5.74 -5.47
C GLU A 23 -1.59 -6.76 -4.63
N ARG A 24 -1.91 -6.85 -3.34
CA ARG A 24 -1.26 -7.80 -2.45
C ARG A 24 -1.76 -9.22 -2.72
N THR A 25 -0.84 -10.18 -2.68
CA THR A 25 -1.17 -11.59 -2.91
C THR A 25 -1.26 -12.41 -1.64
N ARG A 26 -0.85 -11.86 -0.50
CA ARG A 26 -0.89 -12.55 0.80
C ARG A 26 -0.92 -11.55 1.94
N GLY A 27 -1.15 -12.06 3.15
CA GLY A 27 -1.25 -11.25 4.35
C GLY A 27 -2.66 -10.69 4.53
N PRO A 28 -2.86 -9.83 5.54
CA PRO A 28 -4.20 -9.32 5.84
C PRO A 28 -4.76 -8.42 4.74
N TYR A 29 -3.92 -7.90 3.86
CA TYR A 29 -4.36 -7.02 2.77
C TYR A 29 -4.42 -7.74 1.42
N GLN A 30 -4.35 -9.06 1.39
CA GLN A 30 -4.41 -9.80 0.13
C GLN A 30 -5.68 -9.49 -0.64
N HIS A 31 -5.55 -9.46 -1.96
CA HIS A 31 -6.62 -9.10 -2.91
C HIS A 31 -7.15 -7.67 -2.73
N ARG A 32 -6.35 -6.80 -2.13
CA ARG A 32 -6.63 -5.37 -2.04
C ARG A 32 -5.49 -4.58 -2.66
N PHE A 33 -5.81 -3.38 -3.10
CA PHE A 33 -4.79 -2.43 -3.53
C PHE A 33 -4.02 -1.90 -2.31
N ASP A 34 -2.72 -1.79 -2.47
CA ASP A 34 -1.83 -1.33 -1.41
C ASP A 34 -0.74 -0.45 -2.02
N LEU A 35 -0.02 0.26 -1.17
CA LEU A 35 1.13 1.05 -1.61
C LEU A 35 2.31 0.12 -1.93
N PRO A 36 3.12 0.46 -2.94
CA PRO A 36 4.38 -0.24 -3.15
C PRO A 36 5.31 0.02 -1.98
N GLY A 37 5.98 -1.02 -1.51
CA GLY A 37 6.85 -0.95 -0.36
C GLY A 37 6.81 -2.23 0.44
N GLY A 38 7.50 -2.25 1.56
CA GLY A 38 7.52 -3.43 2.41
C GLY A 38 8.54 -3.36 3.52
N SER A 39 8.87 -4.53 4.04
CA SER A 39 9.70 -4.67 5.23
C SER A 39 11.15 -4.35 4.97
N GLN A 40 11.77 -3.72 5.96
CA GLN A 40 13.20 -3.45 6.00
C GLN A 40 13.96 -4.76 6.15
N GLU A 41 15.06 -4.88 5.44
CA GLU A 41 16.03 -5.92 5.68
C GLU A 41 17.03 -5.48 6.74
N LEU A 42 17.66 -6.43 7.38
CA LEU A 42 18.59 -6.16 8.47
C LEU A 42 19.74 -5.25 8.00
N GLY A 43 19.92 -4.13 8.69
CA GLY A 43 20.98 -3.19 8.38
C GLY A 43 20.68 -2.24 7.21
N GLU A 44 19.51 -2.38 6.61
CA GLU A 44 19.10 -1.55 5.48
C GLU A 44 18.56 -0.21 5.97
N GLY A 45 18.99 0.89 5.36
CA GLY A 45 18.41 2.19 5.66
C GLY A 45 16.98 2.31 5.12
N LEU A 46 16.18 3.21 5.67
CA LEU A 46 14.78 3.35 5.29
C LEU A 46 14.62 3.67 3.80
N THR A 47 15.44 4.58 3.27
CA THR A 47 15.35 4.93 1.85
C THR A 47 15.89 3.83 0.95
N GLU A 48 16.83 3.02 1.44
CA GLU A 48 17.28 1.83 0.72
C GLU A 48 16.14 0.80 0.61
N THR A 49 15.40 0.59 1.70
CA THR A 49 14.22 -0.26 1.70
C THR A 49 13.20 0.23 0.68
N LEU A 50 12.93 1.53 0.71
CA LEU A 50 12.00 2.16 -0.23
C LEU A 50 12.37 1.87 -1.68
N LYS A 51 13.64 2.14 -2.04
CA LYS A 51 14.13 1.92 -3.40
C LYS A 51 14.04 0.46 -3.82
N ARG A 52 14.47 -0.44 -2.95
CA ARG A 52 14.47 -1.87 -3.24
C ARG A 52 13.06 -2.41 -3.42
N GLU A 53 12.18 -2.12 -2.46
CA GLU A 53 10.81 -2.63 -2.50
C GLU A 53 10.00 -2.07 -3.68
N VAL A 54 10.15 -0.77 -3.96
CA VAL A 54 9.47 -0.16 -5.09
C VAL A 54 9.92 -0.79 -6.41
N LEU A 55 11.23 -1.00 -6.56
CA LEU A 55 11.75 -1.65 -7.77
C LEU A 55 11.24 -3.08 -7.90
N GLU A 56 11.26 -3.86 -6.81
CA GLU A 56 10.78 -5.24 -6.82
C GLU A 56 9.31 -5.33 -7.20
N GLU A 57 8.48 -4.44 -6.65
CA GLU A 57 7.03 -4.54 -6.83
C GLU A 57 6.50 -3.83 -8.06
N THR A 58 7.13 -2.76 -8.51
CA THR A 58 6.66 -2.00 -9.66
C THR A 58 7.52 -2.18 -10.91
N GLY A 59 8.79 -2.55 -10.73
CA GLY A 59 9.74 -2.63 -11.82
C GLY A 59 10.34 -1.29 -12.24
N TYR A 60 10.00 -0.21 -11.54
CA TYR A 60 10.49 1.13 -11.84
C TYR A 60 11.47 1.58 -10.77
N THR A 61 12.48 2.37 -11.19
CA THR A 61 13.41 2.97 -10.26
C THR A 61 12.87 4.30 -9.75
N LEU A 62 13.25 4.63 -8.52
CA LEU A 62 12.93 5.91 -7.90
C LEU A 62 13.82 7.01 -8.47
N SER A 63 13.23 8.13 -8.94
CA SER A 63 14.01 9.32 -9.28
C SER A 63 14.07 10.30 -8.13
N ARG A 64 13.01 10.41 -7.31
CA ARG A 64 12.99 11.28 -6.13
C ARG A 64 12.10 10.72 -5.04
N TYR A 65 12.42 11.09 -3.81
CA TYR A 65 11.60 10.79 -2.64
C TYR A 65 11.69 11.96 -1.66
N SER A 66 10.59 12.22 -0.96
CA SER A 66 10.49 13.38 -0.06
C SER A 66 9.34 13.18 0.92
N ASN A 67 9.18 14.13 1.83
CA ASN A 67 8.04 14.22 2.73
C ASN A 67 7.81 12.94 3.55
N PRO A 68 8.80 12.54 4.37
CA PRO A 68 8.64 11.37 5.22
C PRO A 68 7.60 11.63 6.32
N ARG A 69 6.74 10.65 6.56
CA ARG A 69 5.77 10.68 7.65
C ARG A 69 5.46 9.27 8.10
N MET A 70 4.84 9.17 9.26
CA MET A 70 4.55 7.87 9.85
C MET A 70 3.11 7.80 10.33
N TYR A 71 2.54 6.63 10.18
CA TYR A 71 1.22 6.29 10.72
C TYR A 71 1.29 4.87 11.29
N ASP A 72 0.27 4.51 12.05
CA ASP A 72 0.13 3.12 12.47
C ASP A 72 -1.35 2.73 12.56
N VAL A 73 -1.59 1.44 12.39
CA VAL A 73 -2.92 0.86 12.49
C VAL A 73 -2.82 -0.45 13.25
N LEU A 74 -3.90 -0.83 13.89
CA LEU A 74 -4.04 -2.14 14.51
C LEU A 74 -5.11 -2.90 13.73
N VAL A 75 -4.74 -4.03 13.16
CA VAL A 75 -5.64 -4.81 12.32
C VAL A 75 -5.88 -6.18 12.97
N GLN A 76 -7.13 -6.42 13.36
CA GLN A 76 -7.56 -7.71 13.88
C GLN A 76 -8.49 -8.35 12.85
N GLU A 77 -8.09 -9.49 12.32
CA GLU A 77 -8.91 -10.23 11.39
C GLU A 77 -10.17 -10.74 12.10
N GLU A 78 -11.30 -10.65 11.39
CA GLU A 78 -12.58 -11.13 11.89
C GLU A 78 -12.48 -12.58 12.35
N GLY A 79 -12.91 -12.85 13.59
CA GLY A 79 -12.91 -14.19 14.15
C GLY A 79 -11.59 -14.69 14.70
N GLN A 80 -10.53 -13.90 14.65
CA GLN A 80 -9.21 -14.30 15.16
C GLN A 80 -8.88 -13.60 16.49
N ASP A 81 -8.08 -14.26 17.32
CA ASP A 81 -7.63 -13.71 18.58
C ASP A 81 -6.19 -13.21 18.52
N PHE A 82 -5.83 -12.62 17.39
CA PHE A 82 -4.55 -11.94 17.25
C PHE A 82 -4.74 -10.71 16.38
N ALA A 83 -3.81 -9.77 16.50
CA ALA A 83 -3.81 -8.55 15.72
C ALA A 83 -2.41 -8.23 15.23
N VAL A 84 -2.34 -7.49 14.13
CA VAL A 84 -1.08 -6.96 13.63
C VAL A 84 -1.06 -5.46 13.90
N HIS A 85 -0.05 -5.00 14.61
CA HIS A 85 0.22 -3.58 14.77
C HIS A 85 1.14 -3.17 13.63
N HIS A 86 0.59 -2.57 12.61
CA HIS A 86 1.32 -2.19 11.41
C HIS A 86 1.77 -0.74 11.53
N ILE A 87 3.08 -0.55 11.61
CA ILE A 87 3.72 0.76 11.66
C ILE A 87 4.28 1.02 10.27
N MET A 88 3.96 2.18 9.69
CA MET A 88 4.30 2.46 8.30
C MET A 88 4.95 3.83 8.15
N ALA A 89 6.07 3.85 7.45
CA ALA A 89 6.73 5.08 7.02
C ALA A 89 6.35 5.33 5.56
N PHE A 90 5.85 6.52 5.27
CA PHE A 90 5.50 6.93 3.91
C PHE A 90 6.49 7.96 3.40
N TYR A 91 6.81 7.87 2.10
CA TYR A 91 7.51 8.91 1.36
C TYR A 91 6.71 9.21 0.10
N ASP A 92 6.62 10.47 -0.26
CA ASP A 92 6.17 10.83 -1.61
C ASP A 92 7.28 10.45 -2.57
N ILE A 93 6.92 9.80 -3.67
CA ILE A 93 7.92 9.31 -4.63
C ILE A 93 7.58 9.75 -6.04
N VAL A 94 8.64 9.94 -6.82
CA VAL A 94 8.57 10.12 -8.26
C VAL A 94 9.36 8.99 -8.89
N LEU A 95 8.74 8.28 -9.82
CA LEU A 95 9.35 7.14 -10.50
C LEU A 95 9.92 7.54 -11.85
N ASP A 96 10.97 6.86 -12.25
CA ASP A 96 11.57 7.03 -13.57
C ASP A 96 10.94 6.04 -14.54
N PHE A 97 9.82 6.45 -15.15
CA PHE A 97 9.13 5.61 -16.13
C PHE A 97 9.89 5.54 -17.46
N GLU A 98 10.61 6.59 -17.82
CA GLU A 98 11.36 6.64 -19.07
C GLU A 98 12.62 5.78 -19.02
N GLY A 99 13.24 5.67 -17.86
CA GLY A 99 14.41 4.83 -17.66
C GLY A 99 14.07 3.36 -17.50
N SER A 100 12.79 3.01 -17.50
CA SER A 100 12.34 1.63 -17.31
C SER A 100 12.07 0.95 -18.64
N GLN A 101 12.35 -0.36 -18.73
CA GLN A 101 12.01 -1.17 -19.87
C GLN A 101 10.59 -1.71 -19.82
N LYS A 102 9.86 -1.42 -18.76
CA LYS A 102 8.47 -1.84 -18.60
C LYS A 102 7.50 -0.87 -19.24
N SER A 103 6.35 -1.38 -19.64
CA SER A 103 5.22 -0.54 -20.05
C SER A 103 4.73 0.29 -18.86
N LEU A 104 4.13 1.44 -19.15
CA LEU A 104 3.50 2.24 -18.09
C LEU A 104 2.39 1.44 -17.40
N PRO A 105 2.15 1.69 -16.11
CA PRO A 105 1.10 0.99 -15.38
C PRO A 105 -0.28 1.20 -16.00
N HIS A 106 -1.11 0.18 -15.94
CA HIS A 106 -2.50 0.27 -16.38
C HIS A 106 -3.35 0.95 -15.32
N GLU A 107 -4.40 1.60 -15.79
CA GLU A 107 -5.43 2.14 -14.92
C GLU A 107 -6.47 1.06 -14.67
N VAL A 108 -6.77 0.81 -13.39
CA VAL A 108 -7.74 -0.21 -12.99
C VAL A 108 -8.76 0.43 -12.06
N LEU A 109 -10.04 0.23 -12.35
CA LEU A 109 -11.13 0.82 -11.58
C LEU A 109 -11.76 -0.16 -10.60
N ASP A 110 -11.65 -1.45 -10.84
CA ASP A 110 -12.41 -2.48 -10.11
C ASP A 110 -11.56 -3.55 -9.42
N GLY A 111 -10.25 -3.42 -9.44
CA GLY A 111 -9.39 -4.40 -8.83
C GLY A 111 -9.19 -5.69 -9.60
N SER A 112 -9.58 -5.73 -10.86
CA SER A 112 -9.50 -6.95 -11.68
C SER A 112 -8.18 -7.13 -12.40
N ASN A 113 -7.12 -6.57 -11.88
CA ASN A 113 -5.80 -6.67 -12.49
C ASN A 113 -5.19 -8.05 -12.27
N ASP A 114 -4.91 -8.76 -13.35
CA ASP A 114 -4.32 -10.09 -13.31
C ASP A 114 -2.79 -10.11 -13.22
N SER A 115 -2.15 -8.96 -13.36
CA SER A 115 -0.70 -8.91 -13.30
C SER A 115 -0.25 -8.46 -11.92
N ALA A 116 0.93 -8.89 -11.50
CA ALA A 116 1.55 -8.44 -10.27
C ALA A 116 2.14 -7.04 -10.42
N ASN A 117 1.86 -6.35 -11.53
CA ASN A 117 2.41 -5.04 -11.82
C ASN A 117 1.62 -3.93 -11.12
N ALA A 118 2.27 -2.78 -11.02
CA ALA A 118 1.63 -1.59 -10.48
C ALA A 118 0.50 -1.10 -11.40
N VAL A 119 -0.51 -0.53 -10.79
CA VAL A 119 -1.68 0.03 -11.48
C VAL A 119 -2.03 1.39 -10.90
N TRP A 120 -2.67 2.22 -11.71
CA TRP A 120 -3.21 3.50 -11.24
C TRP A 120 -4.66 3.30 -10.78
N VAL A 121 -4.96 3.72 -9.55
CA VAL A 121 -6.32 3.62 -9.02
C VAL A 121 -6.86 5.01 -8.68
N PRO A 122 -8.15 5.25 -8.92
CA PRO A 122 -8.77 6.53 -8.54
C PRO A 122 -8.93 6.57 -7.01
N ILE A 123 -8.12 7.39 -6.35
CA ILE A 123 -8.03 7.39 -4.89
C ILE A 123 -9.38 7.71 -4.23
N GLU A 124 -10.15 8.61 -4.84
CA GLU A 124 -11.45 9.00 -4.27
C GLU A 124 -12.46 7.86 -4.20
N GLN A 125 -12.29 6.83 -5.03
CA GLN A 125 -13.20 5.68 -5.07
C GLN A 125 -12.75 4.55 -4.15
N MET A 126 -11.59 4.65 -3.54
CA MET A 126 -11.05 3.58 -2.70
C MET A 126 -11.76 3.53 -1.35
N THR A 127 -12.17 2.33 -0.97
CA THR A 127 -12.80 2.04 0.32
C THR A 127 -12.12 0.85 0.96
N GLN A 128 -12.46 0.56 2.19
CA GLN A 128 -11.93 -0.59 2.93
C GLN A 128 -12.14 -1.92 2.18
N GLU A 129 -13.16 -1.99 1.35
CA GLU A 129 -13.45 -3.20 0.58
C GLU A 129 -12.39 -3.48 -0.49
N HIS A 130 -11.79 -2.44 -1.07
CA HIS A 130 -10.85 -2.57 -2.18
C HIS A 130 -9.42 -2.21 -1.82
N ALA A 131 -9.20 -1.54 -0.71
CA ALA A 131 -7.91 -0.92 -0.40
C ALA A 131 -7.44 -1.27 1.01
N SER A 132 -6.12 -1.31 1.15
CA SER A 132 -5.47 -1.46 2.45
C SER A 132 -5.66 -0.20 3.31
N PRO A 133 -5.44 -0.30 4.63
CA PRO A 133 -5.40 0.87 5.48
C PRO A 133 -4.39 1.93 5.03
N LEU A 134 -3.31 1.53 4.37
CA LEU A 134 -2.29 2.45 3.87
C LEU A 134 -2.88 3.36 2.79
N VAL A 135 -3.58 2.78 1.83
CA VAL A 135 -4.25 3.56 0.77
C VAL A 135 -5.31 4.48 1.38
N LEU A 136 -6.04 4.02 2.38
CA LEU A 136 -7.03 4.85 3.05
C LEU A 136 -6.40 6.02 3.81
N LYS A 137 -5.18 5.85 4.35
CA LYS A 137 -4.43 6.95 4.95
C LYS A 137 -4.08 8.02 3.91
N VAL A 138 -3.63 7.62 2.73
CA VAL A 138 -3.34 8.55 1.65
C VAL A 138 -4.60 9.32 1.24
N LYS A 139 -5.72 8.61 1.13
CA LYS A 139 -7.01 9.26 0.84
C LYS A 139 -7.35 10.31 1.88
N ALA A 140 -7.17 10.00 3.16
CA ALA A 140 -7.42 10.93 4.24
C ALA A 140 -6.47 12.14 4.18
N GLU A 141 -5.21 11.93 3.82
CA GLU A 141 -4.26 13.02 3.61
C GLU A 141 -4.75 14.00 2.54
N LEU A 142 -5.25 13.47 1.43
CA LEU A 142 -5.78 14.31 0.35
C LEU A 142 -7.02 15.08 0.77
N GLN A 143 -7.81 14.53 1.68
CA GLN A 143 -8.98 15.21 2.24
C GLN A 143 -8.61 16.23 3.32
N GLY A 144 -7.33 16.30 3.71
CA GLY A 144 -6.84 17.26 4.70
C GLY A 144 -7.00 16.81 6.15
N PHE A 145 -7.44 15.58 6.40
CA PHE A 145 -7.75 15.11 7.76
C PHE A 145 -7.18 13.71 8.03
N PRO A 146 -5.84 13.51 7.91
CA PRO A 146 -5.28 12.20 8.23
C PRO A 146 -5.40 11.94 9.73
N GLU A 147 -5.78 10.72 10.08
CA GLU A 147 -5.81 10.26 11.47
C GLU A 147 -4.36 10.05 11.93
N LEU A 148 -3.91 10.86 12.89
CA LEU A 148 -2.55 10.75 13.44
C LEU A 148 -2.45 9.68 14.53
N ASP A 149 -3.54 9.47 15.27
CA ASP A 149 -3.59 8.42 16.27
C ASP A 149 -3.78 7.06 15.59
N MET A 150 -3.42 6.00 16.30
CA MET A 150 -3.57 4.66 15.77
C MET A 150 -5.03 4.35 15.44
N THR A 151 -5.29 3.97 14.20
CA THR A 151 -6.60 3.52 13.77
C THR A 151 -6.72 2.02 14.01
N SER A 152 -7.83 1.58 14.64
CA SER A 152 -8.06 0.15 14.90
C SER A 152 -9.15 -0.40 13.98
N TYR A 153 -8.84 -1.52 13.36
CA TYR A 153 -9.78 -2.28 12.54
C TYR A 153 -10.03 -3.62 13.24
N LYS A 154 -11.15 -3.73 13.97
CA LYS A 154 -11.42 -4.88 14.85
C LYS A 154 -12.04 -6.08 14.14
N ASN A 155 -12.68 -5.87 13.01
CA ASN A 155 -13.35 -6.91 12.25
C ASN A 155 -12.89 -6.88 10.79
N TRP A 156 -11.58 -6.92 10.62
CA TRP A 156 -10.99 -6.84 9.29
C TRP A 156 -11.25 -8.13 8.52
N LYS A 157 -11.82 -8.02 7.34
CA LYS A 157 -12.11 -9.17 6.49
C LYS A 157 -10.96 -9.42 5.55
N VAL A 158 -10.29 -10.54 5.74
CA VAL A 158 -9.25 -10.99 4.82
C VAL A 158 -9.92 -11.65 3.62
N LYS A 159 -9.59 -11.17 2.43
CA LYS A 159 -10.15 -11.74 1.19
C LYS A 159 -9.34 -12.96 0.79
N HIS A 160 -9.96 -14.11 0.72
CA HIS A 160 -9.28 -15.37 0.39
C HIS A 160 -9.28 -15.68 -1.10
N ALA A 161 -10.14 -15.01 -1.87
CA ALA A 161 -10.18 -15.13 -3.32
C ALA A 161 -10.69 -13.83 -3.89
N LYS A 162 -10.25 -13.50 -5.13
CA LYS A 162 -10.88 -12.41 -5.85
C LYS A 162 -12.34 -12.75 -6.05
N SER A 163 -13.20 -11.76 -5.81
CA SER A 163 -14.59 -11.88 -6.17
C SER A 163 -14.69 -12.05 -7.69
N THR A 164 -14.94 -13.28 -8.14
CA THR A 164 -15.32 -13.48 -9.52
C THR A 164 -16.79 -13.16 -9.58
N SER A 165 -17.13 -11.92 -9.82
CA SER A 165 -18.50 -11.61 -10.14
C SER A 165 -18.77 -12.20 -11.51
N SER A 166 -19.50 -13.23 -11.49
CA SER A 166 -20.06 -13.74 -12.72
C SER A 166 -21.07 -12.73 -13.25
#